data_c0ed26760dcc570498c95edf21c631a7
#
_entry.id   c0ed26760dcc570498c95edf21c631a7
#
_cell.length_a   1.000
_cell.length_b   1.000
_cell.length_c   1.000
_cell.angle_alpha   90.00
_cell.angle_beta   90.00
_cell.angle_gamma   90.00
#
_symmetry.space_group_name_H-M   'P 1'
#
loop_
_entity.id
_entity.type
_entity.pdbx_description
1 polymer ?
#
loop_
_entity_poly.entity_id
_entity_poly.type
_entity_poly.pdbx_seq_one_letter_code
_entity_poly.pdbx_strand_id
1 'polypeptide(L)'
;MTHSIQRVEHVLEGFGGKDDQTNGITNLQEYLTNLKKELIEMIKNSASSVPTGLIAMFSGTTPPDGWAFCDGMSGRPNLLGRFVVGYDPSNQDYNTIGNMGGEALVTLTLDQIPPHSHKITFKEEKWGDNANNRPFPNHTRPDSGYTADTQVTGGGSPHENRPPYFVLAYIIKL
;
A
#
# COMPACT_ATOMS: atom_id res chain seq x y z
N MET A 1 17.99 34.46 10.97
CA MET A 1 17.23 35.72 10.76
C MET A 1 18.02 36.99 11.13
N THR A 2 18.75 37.01 12.23
CA THR A 2 19.49 38.20 12.71
C THR A 2 20.61 38.72 11.77
N HIS A 3 21.32 37.82 11.06
CA HIS A 3 22.41 38.22 10.17
C HIS A 3 21.96 38.92 8.87
N SER A 4 20.75 38.59 8.39
CA SER A 4 20.21 39.18 7.15
C SER A 4 19.70 40.62 7.36
N ILE A 5 19.17 40.92 8.56
CA ILE A 5 18.65 42.26 8.91
C ILE A 5 19.82 43.25 9.06
N GLN A 6 20.91 42.83 9.73
CA GLN A 6 22.10 43.68 9.88
C GLN A 6 22.75 44.04 8.53
N ARG A 7 22.70 43.16 7.51
CA ARG A 7 23.19 43.47 6.16
C ARG A 7 22.34 44.52 5.44
N VAL A 8 21.04 44.51 5.63
CA VAL A 8 20.12 45.50 5.03
C VAL A 8 20.38 46.88 5.61
N GLU A 9 20.56 46.96 6.95
CA GLU A 9 20.87 48.26 7.61
C GLU A 9 22.19 48.84 7.12
N HIS A 10 23.25 48.07 6.94
CA HIS A 10 24.55 48.52 6.47
C HIS A 10 24.52 49.00 5.00
N VAL A 11 23.64 48.45 4.17
CA VAL A 11 23.45 48.92 2.76
C VAL A 11 22.69 50.24 2.73
N LEU A 12 21.71 50.43 3.64
CA LEU A 12 20.97 51.69 3.71
C LEU A 12 21.82 52.88 4.22
N GLU A 13 22.82 52.65 5.05
CA GLU A 13 23.77 53.65 5.53
C GLU A 13 24.71 54.13 4.38
N GLY A 14 25.00 53.32 3.36
CA GLY A 14 25.82 53.65 2.19
C GLY A 14 25.13 54.57 1.19
N PHE A 15 23.82 54.77 1.26
CA PHE A 15 23.08 55.63 0.30
C PHE A 15 23.00 57.12 0.70
N GLY A 16 23.66 57.55 1.77
CA GLY A 16 23.61 58.91 2.30
C GLY A 16 24.54 59.96 1.65
N GLY A 17 25.30 59.62 0.64
CA GLY A 17 26.23 60.55 -0.05
C GLY A 17 25.61 61.18 -1.29
N LYS A 18 25.68 62.51 -1.38
CA LYS A 18 25.05 63.41 -2.39
C LYS A 18 25.67 63.38 -3.80
N ASP A 19 26.47 62.42 -4.21
CA ASP A 19 27.04 62.38 -5.54
C ASP A 19 26.89 61.00 -6.16
N ASP A 20 26.16 60.97 -7.29
CA ASP A 20 26.03 59.89 -8.24
C ASP A 20 24.81 58.97 -8.05
N GLN A 21 23.64 59.49 -8.46
CA GLN A 21 22.40 58.71 -8.53
C GLN A 21 22.55 57.44 -9.44
N THR A 22 23.45 57.45 -10.40
CA THR A 22 23.69 56.30 -11.29
C THR A 22 24.41 55.16 -10.57
N ASN A 23 25.40 55.45 -9.75
CA ASN A 23 26.12 54.44 -8.94
C ASN A 23 25.22 53.83 -7.86
N GLY A 24 24.38 54.65 -7.24
CA GLY A 24 23.40 54.17 -6.27
C GLY A 24 22.37 53.16 -6.87
N ILE A 25 21.87 53.44 -8.06
CA ILE A 25 20.93 52.61 -8.79
C ILE A 25 21.62 51.28 -9.24
N THR A 26 22.85 51.35 -9.74
CA THR A 26 23.62 50.17 -10.15
C THR A 26 23.90 49.26 -8.95
N ASN A 27 24.30 49.82 -7.81
CA ASN A 27 24.53 49.07 -6.59
C ASN A 27 23.25 48.42 -6.05
N LEU A 28 22.10 49.11 -6.16
CA LEU A 28 20.80 48.54 -5.76
C LEU A 28 20.38 47.40 -6.67
N GLN A 29 20.59 47.52 -7.98
CA GLN A 29 20.29 46.46 -8.93
C GLN A 29 21.15 45.20 -8.70
N GLU A 30 22.42 45.38 -8.43
CA GLU A 30 23.36 44.30 -8.11
C GLU A 30 22.95 43.65 -6.80
N TYR A 31 22.61 44.42 -5.76
CA TYR A 31 22.12 43.90 -4.48
C TYR A 31 20.84 43.08 -4.66
N LEU A 32 19.85 43.60 -5.39
CA LEU A 32 18.58 42.87 -5.66
C LEU A 32 18.81 41.58 -6.46
N THR A 33 19.78 41.61 -7.38
CA THR A 33 20.16 40.42 -8.17
C THR A 33 20.79 39.34 -7.28
N ASN A 34 21.67 39.74 -6.37
CA ASN A 34 22.31 38.84 -5.43
C ASN A 34 21.29 38.30 -4.40
N LEU A 35 20.40 39.13 -3.89
CA LEU A 35 19.33 38.70 -2.97
C LEU A 35 18.38 37.71 -3.64
N LYS A 36 17.99 37.97 -4.89
CA LYS A 36 17.18 37.02 -5.68
C LYS A 36 17.90 35.69 -5.87
N LYS A 37 19.20 35.69 -6.13
CA LYS A 37 20.00 34.47 -6.25
C LYS A 37 20.06 33.69 -4.94
N GLU A 38 20.31 34.37 -3.81
CA GLU A 38 20.32 33.75 -2.47
C GLU A 38 18.95 33.15 -2.12
N LEU A 39 17.87 33.89 -2.43
CA LEU A 39 16.52 33.42 -2.19
C LEU A 39 16.19 32.16 -3.02
N ILE A 40 16.61 32.16 -4.30
CA ILE A 40 16.43 30.99 -5.18
C ILE A 40 17.20 29.78 -4.62
N GLU A 41 18.43 29.97 -4.15
CA GLU A 41 19.22 28.89 -3.54
C GLU A 41 18.59 28.40 -2.21
N MET A 42 18.08 29.31 -1.37
CA MET A 42 17.36 28.92 -0.15
C MET A 42 16.08 28.13 -0.47
N ILE A 43 15.33 28.50 -1.51
CA ILE A 43 14.13 27.78 -1.95
C ILE A 43 14.51 26.39 -2.48
N LYS A 44 15.55 26.28 -3.31
CA LYS A 44 16.05 25.00 -3.81
C LYS A 44 16.49 24.07 -2.66
N ASN A 45 17.25 24.60 -1.72
CA ASN A 45 17.71 23.84 -0.56
C ASN A 45 16.56 23.43 0.38
N SER A 46 15.51 24.25 0.51
CA SER A 46 14.30 23.92 1.26
C SER A 46 13.47 22.85 0.54
N ALA A 47 13.34 22.91 -0.78
CA ALA A 47 12.69 21.88 -1.59
C ALA A 47 13.47 20.56 -1.62
N SER A 48 14.79 20.59 -1.33
CA SER A 48 15.66 19.41 -1.20
C SER A 48 15.64 18.78 0.19
N SER A 49 14.79 19.26 1.12
CA SER A 49 14.70 18.68 2.47
C SER A 49 14.11 17.28 2.52
N VAL A 50 13.46 16.86 1.44
CA VAL A 50 12.91 15.49 1.32
C VAL A 50 13.96 14.62 0.62
N PRO A 51 14.45 13.56 1.27
CA PRO A 51 15.49 12.72 0.68
C PRO A 51 14.96 11.95 -0.54
N THR A 52 15.82 11.83 -1.57
CA THR A 52 15.57 10.96 -2.73
C THR A 52 15.29 9.54 -2.24
N GLY A 53 14.29 8.89 -2.84
CA GLY A 53 13.85 7.54 -2.46
C GLY A 53 12.75 7.51 -1.39
N LEU A 54 12.39 8.65 -0.77
CA LEU A 54 11.23 8.69 0.11
C LEU A 54 9.96 8.36 -0.68
N ILE A 55 9.15 7.45 -0.14
CA ILE A 55 7.84 7.09 -0.70
C ILE A 55 6.73 7.71 0.15
N ALA A 56 5.77 8.33 -0.50
CA ALA A 56 4.61 8.95 0.14
C ALA A 56 3.30 8.52 -0.52
N MET A 57 2.21 8.53 0.24
CA MET A 57 0.85 8.39 -0.29
C MET A 57 0.38 9.72 -0.88
N PHE A 58 -0.28 9.66 -2.04
CA PHE A 58 -0.67 10.83 -2.80
C PHE A 58 -2.07 10.66 -3.40
N SER A 59 -2.91 11.68 -3.27
CA SER A 59 -4.31 11.64 -3.73
C SER A 59 -4.53 12.11 -5.17
N GLY A 60 -3.46 12.59 -5.86
CA GLY A 60 -3.55 13.08 -7.23
C GLY A 60 -3.27 12.02 -8.28
N THR A 61 -3.59 12.35 -9.52
CA THR A 61 -3.39 11.49 -10.71
C THR A 61 -2.13 11.87 -11.51
N THR A 62 -1.42 12.94 -11.13
CA THR A 62 -0.16 13.38 -11.74
C THR A 62 0.81 13.71 -10.63
N PRO A 63 1.97 13.06 -10.54
CA PRO A 63 2.97 13.37 -9.52
C PRO A 63 3.46 14.82 -9.63
N PRO A 64 3.75 15.50 -8.52
CA PRO A 64 4.40 16.80 -8.53
C PRO A 64 5.82 16.74 -9.14
N ASP A 65 6.36 17.89 -9.50
CA ASP A 65 7.75 18.00 -10.00
C ASP A 65 8.75 17.37 -9.01
N GLY A 66 9.67 16.59 -9.54
CA GLY A 66 10.66 15.85 -8.74
C GLY A 66 10.13 14.62 -8.03
N TRP A 67 8.92 14.17 -8.39
CA TRP A 67 8.33 12.91 -7.92
C TRP A 67 7.89 12.04 -9.10
N ALA A 68 7.78 10.74 -8.89
CA ALA A 68 7.22 9.81 -9.87
C ALA A 68 6.33 8.78 -9.18
N PHE A 69 5.42 8.14 -9.94
CA PHE A 69 4.66 7.01 -9.40
C PHE A 69 5.56 5.80 -9.11
N CYS A 70 5.20 5.05 -8.08
CA CYS A 70 5.78 3.74 -7.78
C CYS A 70 5.14 2.68 -8.69
N ASP A 71 5.45 2.74 -9.98
CA ASP A 71 4.86 1.95 -11.07
C ASP A 71 5.77 0.83 -11.59
N GLY A 72 6.94 0.67 -11.00
CA GLY A 72 7.95 -0.31 -11.43
C GLY A 72 8.85 0.15 -12.57
N MET A 73 8.64 1.35 -13.13
CA MET A 73 9.46 1.86 -14.21
C MET A 73 10.78 2.48 -13.70
N SER A 74 11.83 2.45 -14.52
CA SER A 74 13.13 3.09 -14.23
C SER A 74 13.72 2.71 -12.86
N GLY A 75 13.56 1.47 -12.42
CA GLY A 75 14.07 0.97 -11.12
C GLY A 75 13.23 1.37 -9.90
N ARG A 76 12.11 2.05 -10.08
CA ARG A 76 11.18 2.36 -9.00
C ARG A 76 10.43 1.12 -8.52
N PRO A 77 10.04 1.04 -7.24
CA PRO A 77 9.21 -0.07 -6.76
C PRO A 77 7.85 -0.08 -7.45
N ASN A 78 7.30 -1.26 -7.70
CA ASN A 78 5.93 -1.42 -8.20
C ASN A 78 4.97 -1.62 -7.03
N LEU A 79 4.25 -0.57 -6.65
CA LEU A 79 3.26 -0.57 -5.57
C LEU A 79 1.82 -0.48 -6.09
N LEU A 80 1.59 -0.66 -7.40
CA LEU A 80 0.27 -0.62 -7.99
C LEU A 80 -0.61 -1.76 -7.43
N GLY A 81 -1.73 -1.39 -6.80
CA GLY A 81 -2.68 -2.34 -6.22
C GLY A 81 -2.15 -3.15 -5.04
N ARG A 82 -1.12 -2.69 -4.32
CA ARG A 82 -0.48 -3.39 -3.20
C ARG A 82 -0.70 -2.70 -1.88
N PHE A 83 -0.87 -3.50 -0.82
CA PHE A 83 -0.69 -3.07 0.56
C PHE A 83 0.80 -3.09 0.90
N VAL A 84 1.28 -2.09 1.63
CA VAL A 84 2.67 -2.01 2.08
C VAL A 84 2.78 -2.57 3.48
N VAL A 85 3.75 -3.45 3.68
CA VAL A 85 4.10 -4.04 4.98
C VAL A 85 5.43 -3.45 5.46
N GLY A 86 5.58 -3.29 6.77
CA GLY A 86 6.83 -2.83 7.38
C GLY A 86 7.96 -3.86 7.22
N TYR A 87 9.18 -3.36 7.00
CA TYR A 87 10.39 -4.18 7.02
C TYR A 87 10.63 -4.76 8.41
N ASP A 88 10.82 -6.07 8.49
CA ASP A 88 11.15 -6.79 9.72
C ASP A 88 12.32 -7.76 9.45
N PRO A 89 13.54 -7.45 9.92
CA PRO A 89 14.72 -8.28 9.66
C PRO A 89 14.66 -9.65 10.35
N SER A 90 13.77 -9.84 11.32
CA SER A 90 13.61 -11.11 12.05
C SER A 90 12.61 -12.06 11.39
N ASN A 91 11.80 -11.58 10.47
CA ASN A 91 10.77 -12.36 9.78
C ASN A 91 11.20 -12.66 8.35
N GLN A 92 11.27 -13.92 7.97
CA GLN A 92 11.75 -14.35 6.64
C GLN A 92 10.88 -13.79 5.49
N ASP A 93 9.60 -13.54 5.72
CA ASP A 93 8.70 -13.00 4.71
C ASP A 93 8.92 -11.50 4.47
N TYR A 94 9.45 -10.76 5.46
CA TYR A 94 9.55 -9.30 5.48
C TYR A 94 10.98 -8.75 5.65
N ASN A 95 12.00 -9.62 5.64
CA ASN A 95 13.39 -9.26 5.89
C ASN A 95 14.15 -8.74 4.66
N THR A 96 13.50 -8.64 3.53
CA THR A 96 14.11 -8.16 2.30
C THR A 96 13.24 -7.07 1.68
N ILE A 97 13.82 -5.86 1.55
CA ILE A 97 13.12 -4.75 0.88
C ILE A 97 12.80 -5.14 -0.57
N GLY A 98 11.55 -4.93 -0.97
CA GLY A 98 11.07 -5.28 -2.31
C GLY A 98 10.45 -6.67 -2.41
N ASN A 99 10.47 -7.51 -1.37
CA ASN A 99 9.71 -8.75 -1.35
C ASN A 99 8.23 -8.48 -1.60
N MET A 100 7.60 -9.40 -2.31
CA MET A 100 6.19 -9.32 -2.67
C MET A 100 5.50 -10.64 -2.35
N GLY A 101 4.27 -10.56 -1.87
CA GLY A 101 3.46 -11.74 -1.54
C GLY A 101 2.00 -11.40 -1.36
N GLY A 102 1.24 -12.39 -0.88
CA GLY A 102 -0.20 -12.28 -0.62
C GLY A 102 -1.06 -12.50 -1.86
N GLU A 103 -2.30 -12.87 -1.62
CA GLU A 103 -3.31 -13.16 -2.63
C GLU A 103 -4.55 -12.28 -2.40
N ALA A 104 -5.09 -11.69 -3.47
CA ALA A 104 -6.32 -10.89 -3.41
C ALA A 104 -7.58 -11.78 -3.32
N LEU A 105 -7.53 -12.97 -3.92
CA LEU A 105 -8.60 -13.96 -3.92
C LEU A 105 -8.04 -15.29 -3.43
N VAL A 106 -8.69 -15.91 -2.47
CA VAL A 106 -8.24 -17.18 -1.87
C VAL A 106 -9.31 -18.26 -2.04
N THR A 107 -8.91 -19.40 -2.60
CA THR A 107 -9.69 -20.63 -2.55
C THR A 107 -9.16 -21.48 -1.40
N LEU A 108 -10.03 -21.85 -0.46
CA LEU A 108 -9.64 -22.68 0.68
C LEU A 108 -9.16 -24.06 0.21
N THR A 109 -8.04 -24.49 0.72
CA THR A 109 -7.58 -25.88 0.60
C THR A 109 -8.26 -26.76 1.64
N LEU A 110 -8.20 -28.08 1.46
CA LEU A 110 -8.78 -29.04 2.40
C LEU A 110 -8.23 -28.85 3.82
N ASP A 111 -6.93 -28.57 3.95
CA ASP A 111 -6.26 -28.38 5.25
C ASP A 111 -6.64 -27.05 5.94
N GLN A 112 -7.22 -26.11 5.21
CA GLN A 112 -7.69 -24.81 5.74
C GLN A 112 -9.14 -24.87 6.23
N ILE A 113 -9.84 -25.98 5.98
CA ILE A 113 -11.19 -26.21 6.46
C ILE A 113 -11.10 -26.91 7.83
N PRO A 114 -11.75 -26.38 8.90
CA PRO A 114 -11.75 -27.07 10.19
C PRO A 114 -12.28 -28.49 10.07
N PRO A 115 -11.69 -29.48 10.76
CA PRO A 115 -12.23 -30.83 10.82
C PRO A 115 -13.68 -30.82 11.33
N HIS A 116 -14.59 -31.41 10.59
CA HIS A 116 -15.99 -31.47 10.95
C HIS A 116 -16.60 -32.79 10.50
N SER A 117 -17.68 -33.21 11.16
CA SER A 117 -18.44 -34.39 10.83
C SER A 117 -19.93 -34.09 10.83
N HIS A 118 -20.67 -34.85 10.03
CA HIS A 118 -22.12 -34.79 10.00
C HIS A 118 -22.72 -36.04 10.67
N LYS A 119 -23.64 -35.82 11.59
CA LYS A 119 -24.40 -36.94 12.20
C LYS A 119 -25.63 -37.19 11.35
N ILE A 120 -25.70 -38.35 10.70
CA ILE A 120 -26.89 -38.80 10.02
C ILE A 120 -27.68 -39.65 11.00
N THR A 121 -28.92 -39.28 11.30
CA THR A 121 -29.82 -40.07 12.15
C THR A 121 -30.85 -40.71 11.27
N PHE A 122 -30.81 -42.02 11.16
CA PHE A 122 -31.86 -42.80 10.52
C PHE A 122 -32.97 -43.03 11.52
N LYS A 123 -34.22 -42.81 11.14
CA LYS A 123 -35.36 -43.27 11.95
C LYS A 123 -35.44 -44.76 11.80
N GLU A 124 -35.35 -45.48 12.89
CA GLU A 124 -35.74 -46.92 12.94
C GLU A 124 -37.22 -47.00 12.65
N GLU A 125 -37.59 -47.35 11.42
CA GLU A 125 -38.94 -47.85 11.19
C GLU A 125 -39.00 -49.29 11.71
N LYS A 126 -39.97 -49.54 12.61
CA LYS A 126 -40.27 -50.91 13.07
C LYS A 126 -40.51 -51.80 11.86
N TRP A 127 -39.69 -52.80 11.72
CA TRP A 127 -39.78 -53.85 10.71
C TRP A 127 -41.12 -54.52 10.82
N GLY A 128 -42.10 -54.17 10.01
CA GLY A 128 -43.23 -55.04 9.76
C GLY A 128 -42.77 -56.15 8.85
N ASP A 129 -43.34 -57.33 9.03
CA ASP A 129 -43.06 -58.59 8.33
C ASP A 129 -43.15 -58.50 6.76
N ASN A 130 -43.22 -57.35 6.22
CA ASN A 130 -43.36 -57.12 4.77
C ASN A 130 -41.99 -56.78 4.13
N ALA A 131 -41.40 -57.82 3.53
CA ALA A 131 -40.08 -57.77 2.87
C ALA A 131 -39.94 -56.71 1.75
N ASN A 132 -41.04 -56.05 1.37
CA ASN A 132 -41.06 -55.09 0.27
C ASN A 132 -40.98 -53.60 0.69
N ASN A 133 -41.03 -53.31 2.01
CA ASN A 133 -40.99 -51.92 2.50
C ASN A 133 -39.66 -51.63 3.22
N ARG A 134 -38.56 -51.82 2.50
CA ARG A 134 -37.23 -51.50 3.01
C ARG A 134 -36.81 -50.13 2.46
N PRO A 135 -36.34 -49.22 3.31
CA PRO A 135 -35.99 -47.85 2.84
C PRO A 135 -34.77 -47.82 1.95
N PHE A 136 -34.11 -48.96 1.70
CA PHE A 136 -32.97 -49.03 0.81
C PHE A 136 -33.16 -50.16 -0.22
N PRO A 137 -32.96 -49.90 -1.52
CA PRO A 137 -33.30 -50.83 -2.60
C PRO A 137 -32.36 -52.03 -2.77
N ASN A 138 -31.37 -52.22 -1.93
CA ASN A 138 -30.51 -53.40 -2.00
C ASN A 138 -30.02 -53.81 -0.63
N HIS A 139 -30.51 -54.99 -0.16
CA HIS A 139 -30.28 -55.47 1.19
C HIS A 139 -29.11 -56.44 1.25
N THR A 140 -28.00 -55.93 1.67
CA THR A 140 -27.07 -56.68 2.49
C THR A 140 -27.27 -56.26 3.95
N ARG A 141 -27.26 -57.25 4.85
CA ARG A 141 -27.43 -57.10 6.31
C ARG A 141 -26.63 -55.92 6.88
N PRO A 142 -27.10 -55.32 8.01
CA PRO A 142 -26.40 -54.20 8.65
C PRO A 142 -24.98 -54.48 9.15
N ASP A 143 -24.48 -55.68 9.03
CA ASP A 143 -23.13 -56.08 9.46
C ASP A 143 -22.01 -55.71 8.49
N SER A 144 -22.34 -55.29 7.29
CA SER A 144 -21.37 -54.73 6.30
C SER A 144 -21.61 -53.21 6.26
N GLY A 145 -20.80 -52.43 6.97
CA GLY A 145 -20.92 -50.98 7.13
C GLY A 145 -21.47 -50.25 5.91
N TYR A 146 -22.70 -49.76 6.02
CA TYR A 146 -23.31 -48.93 4.99
C TYR A 146 -22.75 -47.54 5.09
N THR A 147 -22.06 -47.10 4.09
CA THR A 147 -21.61 -45.72 3.93
C THR A 147 -22.56 -45.02 2.99
N ALA A 148 -23.21 -43.98 3.48
CA ALA A 148 -24.00 -43.08 2.63
C ALA A 148 -23.22 -41.75 2.48
N ASP A 149 -22.97 -41.36 1.25
CA ASP A 149 -22.40 -40.06 0.98
C ASP A 149 -23.48 -38.98 1.10
N THR A 150 -23.17 -37.90 1.79
CA THR A 150 -24.01 -36.70 1.78
C THR A 150 -23.86 -35.95 0.47
N GLN A 151 -24.88 -35.18 0.08
CA GLN A 151 -24.72 -34.30 -1.07
C GLN A 151 -23.57 -33.31 -0.86
N VAL A 152 -22.78 -33.13 -1.89
CA VAL A 152 -21.69 -32.12 -1.89
C VAL A 152 -22.32 -30.73 -1.75
N THR A 153 -21.88 -29.99 -0.75
CA THR A 153 -22.30 -28.59 -0.54
C THR A 153 -21.07 -27.71 -0.62
N GLY A 154 -21.16 -26.64 -1.41
CA GLY A 154 -20.09 -25.67 -1.63
C GLY A 154 -19.64 -25.65 -3.10
N GLY A 155 -19.23 -24.48 -3.57
CA GLY A 155 -18.90 -24.24 -4.98
C GLY A 155 -17.41 -24.18 -5.29
N GLY A 156 -16.52 -24.22 -4.29
CA GLY A 156 -15.07 -24.10 -4.47
C GLY A 156 -14.61 -22.78 -5.08
N SER A 157 -15.47 -21.76 -5.11
CA SER A 157 -15.12 -20.45 -5.63
C SER A 157 -14.20 -19.70 -4.67
N PRO A 158 -13.22 -18.92 -5.19
CA PRO A 158 -12.39 -18.10 -4.33
C PRO A 158 -13.21 -17.00 -3.65
N HIS A 159 -12.83 -16.67 -2.43
CA HIS A 159 -13.39 -15.55 -1.68
C HIS A 159 -12.45 -14.34 -1.70
N GLU A 160 -13.02 -13.15 -1.50
CA GLU A 160 -12.28 -11.90 -1.35
C GLU A 160 -11.43 -11.92 -0.07
N ASN A 161 -10.13 -11.65 -0.21
CA ASN A 161 -9.16 -11.65 0.91
C ASN A 161 -8.63 -10.26 1.24
N ARG A 162 -9.08 -9.22 0.53
CA ARG A 162 -8.68 -7.84 0.79
C ARG A 162 -9.51 -7.24 1.91
N PRO A 163 -8.89 -6.51 2.87
CA PRO A 163 -9.64 -5.70 3.83
C PRO A 163 -10.34 -4.53 3.12
N PRO A 164 -11.30 -3.83 3.76
CA PRO A 164 -11.78 -2.55 3.26
C PRO A 164 -10.61 -1.60 2.98
N TYR A 165 -10.60 -0.96 1.80
CA TYR A 165 -9.47 -0.13 1.37
C TYR A 165 -9.94 1.22 0.81
N PHE A 166 -9.01 2.17 0.82
CA PHE A 166 -9.12 3.45 0.14
C PHE A 166 -7.93 3.61 -0.81
N VAL A 167 -8.19 3.96 -2.07
CA VAL A 167 -7.15 4.01 -3.10
C VAL A 167 -6.42 5.35 -3.09
N LEU A 168 -5.12 5.30 -2.85
CA LEU A 168 -4.18 6.41 -3.04
C LEU A 168 -3.03 5.92 -3.92
N ALA A 169 -2.40 6.84 -4.64
CA ALA A 169 -1.16 6.53 -5.34
C ALA A 169 0.02 6.54 -4.36
N TYR A 170 1.02 5.69 -4.63
CA TYR A 170 2.35 5.85 -4.03
C TYR A 170 3.25 6.60 -4.99
N ILE A 171 3.91 7.64 -4.51
CA ILE A 171 4.91 8.42 -5.25
C ILE A 171 6.25 8.36 -4.53
N ILE A 172 7.33 8.39 -5.31
CA ILE A 172 8.71 8.37 -4.83
C ILE A 172 9.42 9.67 -5.21
N LYS A 173 10.19 10.24 -4.29
CA LYS A 173 11.05 11.40 -4.54
C LYS A 173 12.22 10.99 -5.44
N LEU A 174 12.40 11.70 -6.55
CA LEU A 174 13.49 11.52 -7.52
C LEU A 174 14.76 12.24 -7.09
#